data_180666c6601f4d331f9c2dc9162b1d0a
#
_entry.id   180666c6601f4d331f9c2dc9162b1d0a
#
_cell.length_a   1.000
_cell.length_b   1.000
_cell.length_c   1.000
_cell.angle_alpha   90.00
_cell.angle_beta   90.00
_cell.angle_gamma   90.00
#
_symmetry.space_group_name_H-M   'P 1'
#
loop_
_entity.id
_entity.type
_entity.pdbx_description
1 polymer ?
#
loop_
_entity_poly.entity_id
_entity_poly.type
_entity_poly.pdbx_seq_one_letter_code
_entity_poly.pdbx_strand_id
1 'polypeptide(L)'
;MSHARLKYGIEYDPLREKRDESSGTGWIVVVILIVVAISFVTTLVGRIGASQKEDTQDDDAIVIAGGAADSEAAPKGLPASPIEIGGLSGRSPKVRSLLMRLEKASQDGDLEMQVSTIEQIRSMSGGDAADIADELLPRLGQLNMSRLFDFKNPQWVARVKVRDGDTASRIAREHGSTLLSLKKLNGWDDSATLVIGKEIAVMNHPRFYIVLHLRMRAIDLFLNCKMFKRYLMPGEAETIKLAPGDYRTPANIVEFFRRYGIQLPKRDVDEINMLVPRNVPFNVSAT
;
A
#
# COMPACT_ATOMS: atom_id res chain seq x y z
N MET A 1 20.50 -20.91 22.80
CA MET A 1 19.70 -20.59 21.60
C MET A 1 19.03 -19.25 21.85
N SER A 2 19.53 -18.17 21.25
CA SER A 2 19.05 -16.82 21.51
C SER A 2 17.92 -16.46 20.56
N HIS A 3 16.77 -16.15 21.11
CA HIS A 3 15.61 -15.64 20.36
C HIS A 3 15.90 -14.22 19.87
N ALA A 4 15.92 -14.05 18.56
CA ALA A 4 15.99 -12.72 17.94
C ALA A 4 14.63 -12.02 18.12
N ARG A 5 14.54 -11.08 19.05
CA ARG A 5 13.40 -10.15 19.15
C ARG A 5 13.44 -9.20 17.98
N LEU A 6 12.46 -9.28 17.11
CA LEU A 6 12.23 -8.25 16.11
C LEU A 6 11.84 -6.93 16.82
N LYS A 7 12.48 -5.83 16.43
CA LYS A 7 12.37 -4.48 17.01
C LYS A 7 10.94 -3.89 16.96
N TYR A 8 9.98 -4.60 16.42
CA TYR A 8 8.60 -4.16 16.19
C TYR A 8 7.52 -4.98 16.89
N GLY A 9 7.86 -5.78 17.90
CA GLY A 9 6.87 -6.34 18.84
C GLY A 9 5.86 -7.34 18.26
N ILE A 10 6.04 -7.83 17.04
CA ILE A 10 5.20 -8.90 16.48
C ILE A 10 6.01 -10.18 16.59
N GLU A 11 5.65 -11.01 17.56
CA GLU A 11 6.20 -12.34 17.77
C GLU A 11 5.53 -13.28 16.75
N TYR A 12 6.27 -13.66 15.72
CA TYR A 12 5.85 -14.70 14.78
C TYR A 12 6.37 -16.04 15.26
N ASP A 13 5.50 -16.90 15.75
CA ASP A 13 5.80 -18.27 16.15
C ASP A 13 5.44 -19.25 15.01
N PRO A 14 6.42 -19.80 14.27
CA PRO A 14 6.16 -20.69 13.13
C PRO A 14 5.90 -22.15 13.51
N LEU A 15 5.86 -22.52 14.79
CA LEU A 15 5.86 -23.93 15.21
C LEU A 15 4.64 -24.36 16.04
N ARG A 16 3.51 -23.66 15.99
CA ARG A 16 2.31 -24.11 16.66
C ARG A 16 1.37 -24.90 15.73
N GLU A 17 1.90 -25.91 15.11
CA GLU A 17 1.11 -26.96 14.48
C GLU A 17 1.13 -28.20 15.41
N LYS A 18 0.38 -28.18 16.50
CA LYS A 18 0.04 -29.36 17.24
C LYS A 18 -1.24 -29.96 16.65
N ARG A 19 -1.05 -31.02 15.91
CA ARG A 19 -2.04 -31.98 15.48
C ARG A 19 -2.70 -32.60 16.72
N ASP A 20 -3.91 -32.18 17.05
CA ASP A 20 -4.77 -32.92 17.98
C ASP A 20 -5.63 -33.89 17.17
N GLU A 21 -5.22 -35.15 17.16
CA GLU A 21 -6.08 -36.25 16.79
C GLU A 21 -7.11 -36.45 17.91
N SER A 22 -8.36 -36.04 17.71
CA SER A 22 -9.47 -36.52 18.51
C SER A 22 -10.73 -36.70 17.68
N SER A 23 -11.09 -37.99 17.59
CA SER A 23 -12.40 -38.61 17.41
C SER A 23 -13.46 -37.98 16.51
N GLY A 24 -13.85 -38.75 15.50
CA GLY A 24 -14.76 -38.47 14.41
C GLY A 24 -16.24 -38.17 14.70
N THR A 25 -16.61 -37.76 15.91
CA THR A 25 -18.00 -37.38 16.26
C THR A 25 -18.17 -35.86 16.45
N GLY A 26 -17.12 -35.10 16.75
CA GLY A 26 -17.19 -33.67 16.95
C GLY A 26 -17.43 -32.90 15.64
N TRP A 27 -17.01 -33.42 14.51
CA TRP A 27 -17.10 -32.74 13.22
C TRP A 27 -18.54 -32.61 12.70
N ILE A 28 -19.38 -33.61 12.96
CA ILE A 28 -20.80 -33.61 12.55
C ILE A 28 -21.56 -32.49 13.27
N VAL A 29 -21.30 -32.29 14.57
CA VAL A 29 -21.94 -31.22 15.36
C VAL A 29 -21.52 -29.81 14.86
N VAL A 30 -20.26 -29.64 14.51
CA VAL A 30 -19.75 -28.37 13.96
C VAL A 30 -20.39 -28.06 12.62
N VAL A 31 -20.53 -29.03 11.73
CA VAL A 31 -21.16 -28.83 10.41
C VAL A 31 -22.65 -28.49 10.57
N ILE A 32 -23.37 -29.11 11.48
CA ILE A 32 -24.77 -28.80 11.76
C ILE A 32 -24.91 -27.37 12.30
N LEU A 33 -24.05 -26.93 13.21
CA LEU A 33 -24.05 -25.57 13.73
C LEU A 33 -23.75 -24.53 12.66
N ILE A 34 -22.85 -24.82 11.74
CA ILE A 34 -22.54 -23.92 10.61
C ILE A 34 -23.74 -23.80 9.66
N VAL A 35 -24.41 -24.90 9.34
CA VAL A 35 -25.60 -24.89 8.46
C VAL A 35 -26.75 -24.11 9.09
N VAL A 36 -26.98 -24.28 10.40
CA VAL A 36 -28.01 -23.53 11.15
C VAL A 36 -27.64 -22.05 11.20
N ALA A 37 -26.38 -21.69 11.43
CA ALA A 37 -25.92 -20.30 11.43
C ALA A 37 -26.08 -19.64 10.05
N ILE A 38 -25.77 -20.33 8.96
CA ILE A 38 -25.96 -19.82 7.59
C ILE A 38 -27.45 -19.60 7.29
N SER A 39 -28.34 -20.54 7.69
CA SER A 39 -29.78 -20.38 7.51
C SER A 39 -30.35 -19.21 8.32
N PHE A 40 -29.79 -18.95 9.50
CA PHE A 40 -30.24 -17.83 10.33
C PHE A 40 -29.78 -16.48 9.75
N VAL A 41 -28.57 -16.41 9.21
CA VAL A 41 -28.03 -15.21 8.57
C VAL A 41 -28.80 -14.87 7.28
N THR A 42 -29.16 -15.86 6.47
CA THR A 42 -29.94 -15.62 5.24
C THR A 42 -31.36 -15.15 5.53
N THR A 43 -31.99 -15.61 6.61
CA THR A 43 -33.33 -15.13 7.04
C THR A 43 -33.26 -13.73 7.66
N LEU A 44 -32.17 -13.38 8.35
CA LEU A 44 -31.98 -12.05 8.94
C LEU A 44 -31.66 -11.00 7.88
N VAL A 45 -30.80 -11.34 6.89
CA VAL A 45 -30.45 -10.44 5.77
C VAL A 45 -31.67 -10.16 4.89
N GLY A 46 -32.57 -11.15 4.71
CA GLY A 46 -33.81 -10.94 3.96
C GLY A 46 -34.82 -9.99 4.66
N ARG A 47 -34.68 -9.77 5.98
CA ARG A 47 -35.57 -8.86 6.74
C ARG A 47 -35.01 -7.46 6.94
N ILE A 48 -33.69 -7.25 6.77
CA ILE A 48 -33.03 -5.93 6.94
C ILE A 48 -32.95 -5.18 5.60
N GLY A 49 -33.24 -5.82 4.47
CA GLY A 49 -33.22 -5.22 3.13
C GLY A 49 -34.36 -4.24 2.80
N ALA A 50 -35.21 -3.89 3.75
CA ALA A 50 -36.36 -3.00 3.51
C ALA A 50 -36.34 -1.73 4.38
N SER A 51 -35.22 -1.11 4.66
CA SER A 51 -35.15 0.29 5.11
C SER A 51 -33.73 0.77 5.33
N GLN A 52 -33.06 1.15 4.26
CA GLN A 52 -32.08 2.23 4.27
C GLN A 52 -32.01 2.81 2.86
N LYS A 53 -32.74 3.89 2.65
CA LYS A 53 -32.39 4.90 1.66
C LYS A 53 -31.10 5.53 2.15
N GLU A 54 -29.96 5.04 1.67
CA GLU A 54 -28.72 5.80 1.70
C GLU A 54 -28.84 6.92 0.69
N ASP A 55 -28.74 8.16 1.18
CA ASP A 55 -28.47 9.34 0.36
C ASP A 55 -27.15 9.12 -0.37
N THR A 56 -27.23 8.49 -1.54
CA THR A 56 -26.16 8.53 -2.54
C THR A 56 -26.24 9.91 -3.15
N GLN A 57 -25.32 10.76 -2.72
CA GLN A 57 -24.96 11.97 -3.43
C GLN A 57 -24.50 11.54 -4.81
N ASP A 58 -25.36 11.81 -5.78
CA ASP A 58 -25.14 11.56 -7.20
C ASP A 58 -23.93 12.37 -7.67
N ASP A 59 -22.75 11.75 -7.74
CA ASP A 59 -21.64 12.26 -8.52
C ASP A 59 -21.87 11.88 -9.97
N ASP A 60 -22.19 12.87 -10.75
CA ASP A 60 -22.59 12.95 -12.13
C ASP A 60 -22.00 11.87 -13.06
N ALA A 61 -22.90 11.10 -13.65
CA ALA A 61 -22.63 10.24 -14.80
C ALA A 61 -22.50 11.14 -16.05
N ILE A 62 -21.28 11.49 -16.43
CA ILE A 62 -21.03 12.16 -17.71
C ILE A 62 -20.79 11.08 -18.78
N VAL A 63 -21.76 10.98 -19.70
CA VAL A 63 -21.63 10.18 -20.93
C VAL A 63 -21.15 11.09 -22.04
N ILE A 64 -19.95 10.89 -22.54
CA ILE A 64 -19.50 11.53 -23.78
C ILE A 64 -18.87 10.50 -24.70
N ALA A 65 -19.37 10.47 -25.92
CA ALA A 65 -18.89 9.63 -26.99
C ALA A 65 -17.70 10.27 -27.72
N GLY A 66 -16.70 9.47 -28.05
CA GLY A 66 -15.84 9.66 -29.21
C GLY A 66 -14.54 10.42 -28.99
N GLY A 67 -13.45 9.71 -29.20
CA GLY A 67 -12.11 10.28 -29.41
C GLY A 67 -11.03 9.22 -29.22
N ALA A 68 -10.67 8.53 -30.32
CA ALA A 68 -9.46 7.73 -30.35
C ALA A 68 -8.26 8.65 -30.24
N ALA A 69 -7.53 8.57 -29.14
CA ALA A 69 -6.19 9.12 -29.04
C ALA A 69 -5.27 7.97 -28.62
N ASP A 70 -4.49 7.51 -29.57
CA ASP A 70 -3.30 6.71 -29.33
C ASP A 70 -2.32 7.56 -28.52
N SER A 71 -2.37 7.42 -27.20
CA SER A 71 -1.42 8.05 -26.30
C SER A 71 -0.43 7.02 -25.80
N GLU A 72 0.58 6.80 -26.59
CA GLU A 72 1.82 6.15 -26.20
C GLU A 72 2.70 7.18 -25.44
N ALA A 73 2.29 7.50 -24.22
CA ALA A 73 3.11 8.26 -23.28
C ALA A 73 3.44 7.38 -22.08
N ALA A 74 4.42 6.50 -22.26
CA ALA A 74 5.12 5.88 -21.15
C ALA A 74 5.72 6.99 -20.27
N PRO A 75 5.55 6.95 -18.93
CA PRO A 75 6.24 7.89 -18.07
C PRO A 75 7.75 7.72 -18.31
N LYS A 76 8.38 8.80 -18.78
CA LYS A 76 9.84 8.86 -18.93
C LYS A 76 10.45 8.40 -17.61
N GLY A 77 11.29 7.37 -17.68
CA GLY A 77 11.99 6.82 -16.52
C GLY A 77 12.61 7.95 -15.71
N LEU A 78 12.51 7.82 -14.39
CA LEU A 78 13.18 8.72 -13.45
C LEU A 78 14.65 8.86 -13.90
N PRO A 79 15.18 10.08 -13.97
CA PRO A 79 16.60 10.28 -14.22
C PRO A 79 17.37 9.47 -13.17
N ALA A 80 18.29 8.65 -13.60
CA ALA A 80 19.20 7.93 -12.72
C ALA A 80 20.13 8.97 -12.07
N SER A 81 19.65 9.62 -11.00
CA SER A 81 20.52 10.44 -10.19
C SER A 81 21.60 9.52 -9.63
N PRO A 82 22.88 9.85 -9.80
CA PRO A 82 23.96 9.07 -9.20
C PRO A 82 23.69 8.90 -7.71
N ILE A 83 23.90 7.69 -7.20
CA ILE A 83 23.78 7.45 -5.77
C ILE A 83 25.05 8.02 -5.15
N GLU A 84 24.99 9.25 -4.66
CA GLU A 84 26.05 9.80 -3.80
C GLU A 84 25.94 9.11 -2.43
N ILE A 85 26.43 7.88 -2.36
CA ILE A 85 26.58 7.19 -1.09
C ILE A 85 27.87 7.69 -0.49
N GLY A 86 27.80 8.40 0.62
CA GLY A 86 28.97 8.86 1.38
C GLY A 86 29.96 7.73 1.60
N GLY A 87 31.23 8.01 1.41
CA GLY A 87 32.40 7.15 1.28
C GLY A 87 32.27 5.68 1.67
N LEU A 88 32.66 4.80 0.76
CA LEU A 88 32.68 3.35 0.97
C LEU A 88 33.77 2.90 1.98
N SER A 89 34.72 3.79 2.31
CA SER A 89 35.79 3.53 3.27
C SER A 89 35.23 3.46 4.69
N GLY A 90 35.52 2.38 5.39
CA GLY A 90 35.05 2.14 6.77
C GLY A 90 33.79 1.27 6.90
N ARG A 91 33.13 0.93 5.80
CA ARG A 91 31.92 0.08 5.79
C ARG A 91 32.28 -1.41 5.72
N SER A 92 31.43 -2.27 6.26
CA SER A 92 31.63 -3.71 6.23
C SER A 92 31.72 -4.22 4.78
N PRO A 93 32.52 -5.27 4.49
CA PRO A 93 32.67 -5.80 3.12
C PRO A 93 31.34 -6.19 2.48
N LYS A 94 30.41 -6.72 3.28
CA LYS A 94 29.09 -7.15 2.81
C LYS A 94 28.23 -5.97 2.40
N VAL A 95 28.19 -4.90 3.20
CA VAL A 95 27.46 -3.67 2.87
C VAL A 95 28.08 -3.02 1.61
N ARG A 96 29.40 -2.96 1.52
CA ARG A 96 30.08 -2.42 0.35
C ARG A 96 29.71 -3.17 -0.93
N SER A 97 29.68 -4.50 -0.90
CA SER A 97 29.28 -5.30 -2.07
C SER A 97 27.85 -5.06 -2.50
N LEU A 98 26.92 -4.86 -1.53
CA LEU A 98 25.54 -4.52 -1.83
C LEU A 98 25.39 -3.12 -2.42
N LEU A 99 26.16 -2.15 -1.93
CA LEU A 99 26.14 -0.79 -2.49
C LEU A 99 26.64 -0.76 -3.94
N MET A 100 27.74 -1.50 -4.24
CA MET A 100 28.22 -1.64 -5.62
C MET A 100 27.19 -2.32 -6.54
N ARG A 101 26.47 -3.33 -6.01
CA ARG A 101 25.37 -3.97 -6.74
C ARG A 101 24.22 -3.00 -6.98
N LEU A 102 23.87 -2.17 -5.99
CA LEU A 102 22.83 -1.15 -6.10
C LEU A 102 23.19 -0.09 -7.15
N GLU A 103 24.43 0.35 -7.16
CA GLU A 103 24.94 1.30 -8.14
C GLU A 103 24.87 0.73 -9.56
N LYS A 104 25.36 -0.50 -9.76
CA LYS A 104 25.24 -1.18 -11.05
C LYS A 104 23.79 -1.32 -11.49
N ALA A 105 22.90 -1.80 -10.62
CA ALA A 105 21.49 -1.91 -10.94
C ALA A 105 20.84 -0.56 -11.27
N SER A 106 21.35 0.54 -10.69
CA SER A 106 20.92 1.90 -11.04
C SER A 106 21.38 2.29 -12.45
N GLN A 107 22.62 1.99 -12.82
CA GLN A 107 23.14 2.26 -14.15
C GLN A 107 22.41 1.45 -15.23
N ASP A 108 22.08 0.19 -14.91
CA ASP A 108 21.35 -0.73 -15.79
C ASP A 108 19.84 -0.41 -15.88
N GLY A 109 19.31 0.48 -15.01
CA GLY A 109 17.89 0.80 -14.93
C GLY A 109 17.03 -0.33 -14.34
N ASP A 110 17.64 -1.33 -13.69
CA ASP A 110 16.95 -2.49 -13.12
C ASP A 110 16.30 -2.13 -11.77
N LEU A 111 15.00 -1.76 -11.82
CA LEU A 111 14.23 -1.36 -10.65
C LEU A 111 14.06 -2.50 -9.63
N GLU A 112 13.89 -3.74 -10.09
CA GLU A 112 13.68 -4.89 -9.21
C GLU A 112 14.97 -5.21 -8.44
N MET A 113 16.12 -5.19 -9.11
CA MET A 113 17.40 -5.38 -8.48
C MET A 113 17.71 -4.27 -7.47
N GLN A 114 17.40 -3.01 -7.81
CA GLN A 114 17.59 -1.89 -6.88
C GLN A 114 16.75 -2.08 -5.61
N VAL A 115 15.45 -2.35 -5.74
CA VAL A 115 14.56 -2.57 -4.59
C VAL A 115 15.01 -3.76 -3.75
N SER A 116 15.28 -4.91 -4.39
CA SER A 116 15.73 -6.11 -3.67
C SER A 116 17.04 -5.90 -2.92
N THR A 117 17.96 -5.14 -3.49
CA THR A 117 19.26 -4.82 -2.85
C THR A 117 19.06 -3.90 -1.65
N ILE A 118 18.21 -2.87 -1.76
CA ILE A 118 17.88 -2.00 -0.62
C ILE A 118 17.18 -2.79 0.50
N GLU A 119 16.22 -3.65 0.16
CA GLU A 119 15.56 -4.52 1.13
C GLU A 119 16.56 -5.46 1.83
N GLN A 120 17.55 -5.97 1.10
CA GLN A 120 18.61 -6.81 1.66
C GLN A 120 19.48 -6.02 2.65
N ILE A 121 19.88 -4.78 2.35
CA ILE A 121 20.61 -3.91 3.28
C ILE A 121 19.75 -3.67 4.53
N ARG A 122 18.47 -3.37 4.38
CA ARG A 122 17.54 -3.14 5.49
C ARG A 122 17.33 -4.37 6.38
N SER A 123 17.44 -5.58 5.82
CA SER A 123 17.31 -6.82 6.59
C SER A 123 18.54 -7.14 7.44
N MET A 124 19.65 -6.45 7.22
CA MET A 124 20.87 -6.64 8.00
C MET A 124 20.73 -5.98 9.37
N SER A 125 21.14 -6.69 10.42
CA SER A 125 21.07 -6.18 11.79
C SER A 125 22.36 -5.45 12.15
N GLY A 126 22.21 -4.19 12.60
CA GLY A 126 23.24 -3.43 13.32
C GLY A 126 24.32 -2.75 12.44
N GLY A 127 25.09 -1.91 13.08
CA GLY A 127 26.24 -1.21 12.51
C GLY A 127 25.90 -0.27 11.37
N ASP A 128 26.82 -0.17 10.43
CA ASP A 128 26.77 0.67 9.23
C ASP A 128 25.58 0.37 8.29
N ALA A 129 24.99 -0.84 8.37
CA ALA A 129 23.86 -1.22 7.54
C ALA A 129 22.57 -0.48 7.93
N ALA A 130 22.35 -0.19 9.21
CA ALA A 130 21.15 0.50 9.67
C ALA A 130 21.14 1.97 9.21
N ASP A 131 22.27 2.66 9.32
CA ASP A 131 22.42 4.05 8.90
C ASP A 131 22.17 4.18 7.38
N ILE A 132 22.79 3.28 6.60
CA ILE A 132 22.61 3.24 5.15
C ILE A 132 21.17 2.91 4.77
N ALA A 133 20.54 1.98 5.50
CA ALA A 133 19.16 1.62 5.25
C ALA A 133 18.23 2.84 5.39
N ASP A 134 18.45 3.68 6.41
CA ASP A 134 17.69 4.91 6.60
C ASP A 134 17.98 5.96 5.50
N GLU A 135 19.24 6.11 5.07
CA GLU A 135 19.62 6.97 3.93
C GLU A 135 18.95 6.54 2.61
N LEU A 136 18.73 5.24 2.43
CA LEU A 136 18.14 4.69 1.21
C LEU A 136 16.60 4.68 1.20
N LEU A 137 15.92 4.98 2.32
CA LEU A 137 14.46 4.97 2.38
C LEU A 137 13.77 5.92 1.36
N PRO A 138 14.24 7.15 1.12
CA PRO A 138 13.63 8.03 0.12
C PRO A 138 13.69 7.41 -1.28
N ARG A 139 14.84 6.80 -1.63
CA ARG A 139 15.02 6.13 -2.91
C ARG A 139 14.13 4.89 -3.03
N LEU A 140 14.06 4.07 -1.99
CA LEU A 140 13.14 2.92 -1.94
C LEU A 140 11.71 3.35 -2.24
N GLY A 141 11.25 4.44 -1.62
CA GLY A 141 9.92 4.98 -1.86
C GLY A 141 9.70 5.38 -3.33
N GLN A 142 10.67 6.05 -3.95
CA GLN A 142 10.59 6.43 -5.36
C GLN A 142 10.55 5.22 -6.30
N LEU A 143 11.41 4.22 -6.07
CA LEU A 143 11.45 2.99 -6.84
C LEU A 143 10.13 2.21 -6.71
N ASN A 144 9.60 2.09 -5.51
CA ASN A 144 8.33 1.41 -5.26
C ASN A 144 7.16 2.13 -5.94
N MET A 145 7.16 3.47 -5.96
CA MET A 145 6.17 4.25 -6.70
C MET A 145 6.26 3.97 -8.21
N SER A 146 7.47 3.94 -8.77
CA SER A 146 7.68 3.63 -10.19
C SER A 146 7.17 2.22 -10.54
N ARG A 147 7.48 1.23 -9.70
CA ARG A 147 7.02 -0.15 -9.89
C ARG A 147 5.51 -0.31 -9.77
N LEU A 148 4.88 0.40 -8.82
CA LEU A 148 3.44 0.31 -8.58
C LEU A 148 2.64 0.86 -9.76
N PHE A 149 3.15 1.88 -10.44
CA PHE A 149 2.51 2.50 -11.60
C PHE A 149 3.09 2.03 -12.95
N ASP A 150 3.97 1.03 -12.94
CA ASP A 150 4.39 0.37 -14.17
C ASP A 150 3.30 -0.60 -14.65
N PHE A 151 2.53 -0.15 -15.65
CA PHE A 151 1.43 -0.92 -16.24
C PHE A 151 1.87 -2.23 -16.91
N LYS A 152 3.17 -2.44 -17.11
CA LYS A 152 3.75 -3.69 -17.63
C LYS A 152 4.06 -4.72 -16.54
N ASN A 153 4.02 -4.32 -15.27
CA ASN A 153 4.37 -5.21 -14.18
C ASN A 153 3.12 -5.99 -13.68
N PRO A 154 2.98 -7.29 -14.02
CA PRO A 154 1.79 -8.08 -13.69
C PRO A 154 1.63 -8.34 -12.19
N GLN A 155 2.69 -8.14 -11.40
CA GLN A 155 2.62 -8.27 -9.95
C GLN A 155 1.74 -7.18 -9.32
N TRP A 156 1.78 -5.96 -9.88
CA TRP A 156 1.13 -4.78 -9.31
C TRP A 156 -0.08 -4.32 -10.09
N VAL A 157 -0.17 -4.71 -11.36
CA VAL A 157 -1.18 -4.24 -12.30
C VAL A 157 -1.88 -5.42 -12.95
N ALA A 158 -3.21 -5.43 -12.87
CA ALA A 158 -4.08 -6.33 -13.64
C ALA A 158 -4.81 -5.55 -14.75
N ARG A 159 -5.36 -6.26 -15.71
CA ARG A 159 -6.22 -5.69 -16.73
C ARG A 159 -7.65 -6.18 -16.54
N VAL A 160 -8.59 -5.25 -16.63
CA VAL A 160 -10.01 -5.52 -16.42
C VAL A 160 -10.79 -4.95 -17.59
N LYS A 161 -11.70 -5.75 -18.13
CA LYS A 161 -12.61 -5.31 -19.18
C LYS A 161 -13.80 -4.59 -18.56
N VAL A 162 -14.05 -3.36 -19.00
CA VAL A 162 -15.19 -2.54 -18.56
C VAL A 162 -16.49 -3.18 -19.00
N ARG A 163 -17.42 -3.36 -18.08
CA ARG A 163 -18.74 -3.93 -18.29
C ARG A 163 -19.80 -2.84 -18.30
N ASP A 164 -20.98 -3.17 -18.81
CA ASP A 164 -22.13 -2.29 -18.70
C ASP A 164 -22.48 -1.99 -17.23
N GLY A 165 -22.77 -0.72 -16.92
CA GLY A 165 -23.04 -0.24 -15.59
C GLY A 165 -21.79 -0.10 -14.69
N ASP A 166 -20.55 -0.28 -15.19
CA ASP A 166 -19.33 -0.02 -14.42
C ASP A 166 -19.11 1.47 -14.25
N THR A 167 -18.63 1.85 -13.06
CA THR A 167 -18.08 3.18 -12.78
C THR A 167 -16.62 3.06 -12.37
N ALA A 168 -15.81 4.07 -12.68
CA ALA A 168 -14.39 4.09 -12.32
C ALA A 168 -14.18 3.94 -10.79
N SER A 169 -15.03 4.58 -9.99
CA SER A 169 -15.00 4.46 -8.53
C SER A 169 -15.33 3.04 -8.04
N ARG A 170 -16.28 2.34 -8.70
CA ARG A 170 -16.62 0.97 -8.35
C ARG A 170 -15.48 0.02 -8.69
N ILE A 171 -14.92 0.12 -9.89
CA ILE A 171 -13.78 -0.70 -10.31
C ILE A 171 -12.59 -0.47 -9.38
N ALA A 172 -12.22 0.79 -9.08
CA ALA A 172 -11.13 1.08 -8.17
C ALA A 172 -11.33 0.41 -6.80
N ARG A 173 -12.53 0.53 -6.23
CA ARG A 173 -12.87 -0.05 -4.92
C ARG A 173 -12.83 -1.60 -4.93
N GLU A 174 -13.36 -2.24 -5.96
CA GLU A 174 -13.34 -3.70 -6.11
C GLU A 174 -11.91 -4.25 -6.18
N HIS A 175 -10.98 -3.45 -6.72
CA HIS A 175 -9.55 -3.78 -6.77
C HIS A 175 -8.72 -3.23 -5.60
N GLY A 176 -9.37 -2.79 -4.51
CA GLY A 176 -8.67 -2.32 -3.32
C GLY A 176 -7.84 -1.04 -3.55
N SER A 177 -8.23 -0.21 -4.50
CA SER A 177 -7.52 0.98 -4.95
C SER A 177 -8.39 2.23 -4.78
N THR A 178 -7.81 3.39 -5.04
CA THR A 178 -8.52 4.67 -5.11
C THR A 178 -8.84 5.05 -6.55
N LEU A 179 -9.83 5.91 -6.75
CA LEU A 179 -10.11 6.48 -8.07
C LEU A 179 -8.90 7.26 -8.62
N LEU A 180 -8.17 7.96 -7.77
CA LEU A 180 -6.97 8.71 -8.16
C LEU A 180 -5.85 7.80 -8.66
N SER A 181 -5.63 6.67 -7.98
CA SER A 181 -4.68 5.65 -8.44
C SER A 181 -5.09 5.05 -9.79
N LEU A 182 -6.39 4.76 -9.96
CA LEU A 182 -6.90 4.23 -11.22
C LEU A 182 -6.70 5.23 -12.37
N LYS A 183 -7.02 6.50 -12.15
CA LYS A 183 -6.80 7.56 -13.14
C LYS A 183 -5.32 7.67 -13.51
N LYS A 184 -4.44 7.75 -12.51
CA LYS A 184 -2.99 7.83 -12.73
C LYS A 184 -2.45 6.65 -13.52
N LEU A 185 -2.89 5.43 -13.17
CA LEU A 185 -2.42 4.20 -13.82
C LEU A 185 -2.81 4.14 -15.31
N ASN A 186 -3.96 4.73 -15.68
CA ASN A 186 -4.44 4.76 -17.06
C ASN A 186 -4.13 6.07 -17.79
N GLY A 187 -3.42 7.02 -17.16
CA GLY A 187 -3.13 8.33 -17.75
C GLY A 187 -4.38 9.18 -17.98
N TRP A 188 -5.43 9.00 -17.17
CA TRP A 188 -6.70 9.71 -17.33
C TRP A 188 -6.67 11.06 -16.61
N ASP A 189 -7.24 12.04 -17.25
CA ASP A 189 -7.62 13.31 -16.64
C ASP A 189 -9.03 13.20 -16.00
N ASP A 190 -9.55 14.35 -15.52
CA ASP A 190 -10.86 14.39 -14.88
C ASP A 190 -12.03 14.23 -15.86
N SER A 191 -11.78 14.43 -17.17
CA SER A 191 -12.76 14.28 -18.23
C SER A 191 -12.84 12.88 -18.83
N ALA A 192 -11.93 11.98 -18.44
CA ALA A 192 -11.83 10.64 -19.02
C ALA A 192 -13.04 9.77 -18.68
N THR A 193 -13.60 9.11 -19.70
CA THR A 193 -14.80 8.30 -19.61
C THR A 193 -14.48 6.83 -19.82
N LEU A 194 -15.18 5.96 -19.08
CA LEU A 194 -15.13 4.53 -19.31
C LEU A 194 -15.84 4.15 -20.60
N VAL A 195 -15.20 3.31 -21.40
CA VAL A 195 -15.79 2.73 -22.63
C VAL A 195 -16.07 1.25 -22.40
N ILE A 196 -17.33 0.84 -22.52
CA ILE A 196 -17.76 -0.55 -22.37
C ILE A 196 -16.97 -1.43 -23.35
N GLY A 197 -16.47 -2.56 -22.84
CA GLY A 197 -15.69 -3.51 -23.61
C GLY A 197 -14.20 -3.19 -23.70
N LYS A 198 -13.75 -1.99 -23.36
CA LYS A 198 -12.33 -1.62 -23.33
C LYS A 198 -11.64 -2.23 -22.10
N GLU A 199 -10.39 -2.62 -22.25
CA GLU A 199 -9.54 -3.03 -21.14
C GLU A 199 -8.89 -1.81 -20.51
N ILE A 200 -8.87 -1.79 -19.18
CA ILE A 200 -8.22 -0.78 -18.36
C ILE A 200 -7.26 -1.43 -17.37
N ALA A 201 -6.21 -0.71 -17.02
CA ALA A 201 -5.26 -1.13 -15.99
C ALA A 201 -5.82 -0.82 -14.60
N VAL A 202 -5.73 -1.78 -13.69
CA VAL A 202 -6.14 -1.65 -12.28
C VAL A 202 -5.04 -2.15 -11.38
N MET A 203 -4.97 -1.66 -10.14
CA MET A 203 -4.05 -2.25 -9.17
C MET A 203 -4.50 -3.67 -8.81
N ASN A 204 -3.54 -4.59 -8.67
CA ASN A 204 -3.80 -5.99 -8.36
C ASN A 204 -3.96 -6.19 -6.85
N HIS A 205 -5.10 -5.77 -6.29
CA HIS A 205 -5.48 -5.92 -4.88
C HIS A 205 -4.37 -5.53 -3.87
N PRO A 206 -3.86 -4.29 -3.90
CA PRO A 206 -2.83 -3.85 -2.98
C PRO A 206 -3.34 -3.86 -1.55
N ARG A 207 -2.55 -4.40 -0.63
CA ARG A 207 -2.85 -4.38 0.81
C ARG A 207 -1.97 -3.36 1.49
N PHE A 208 -2.53 -2.17 1.69
CA PHE A 208 -1.84 -1.10 2.39
C PHE A 208 -1.97 -1.24 3.92
N TYR A 209 -0.96 -0.77 4.62
CA TYR A 209 -0.90 -0.62 6.07
C TYR A 209 -0.07 0.61 6.41
N ILE A 210 -0.50 1.40 7.39
CA ILE A 210 0.16 2.65 7.78
C ILE A 210 0.62 2.56 9.24
N VAL A 211 1.83 3.04 9.51
CA VAL A 211 2.34 3.26 10.87
C VAL A 211 2.75 4.72 11.03
N LEU A 212 2.15 5.40 11.98
CA LEU A 212 2.56 6.73 12.42
C LEU A 212 3.50 6.57 13.62
N HIS A 213 4.74 6.97 13.48
CA HIS A 213 5.74 6.99 14.54
C HIS A 213 5.79 8.39 15.17
N LEU A 214 5.28 8.52 16.40
CA LEU A 214 5.17 9.83 17.06
C LEU A 214 6.54 10.43 17.35
N ARG A 215 7.50 9.64 17.87
CA ARG A 215 8.85 10.12 18.20
C ARG A 215 9.69 10.44 16.97
N MET A 216 9.65 9.57 15.98
CA MET A 216 10.41 9.75 14.74
C MET A 216 9.77 10.78 13.83
N ARG A 217 8.54 11.19 14.11
CA ARG A 217 7.75 12.10 13.27
C ARG A 217 7.72 11.64 11.83
N ALA A 218 7.36 10.38 11.65
CA ALA A 218 7.35 9.75 10.35
C ALA A 218 6.09 8.90 10.17
N ILE A 219 5.62 8.82 8.94
CA ILE A 219 4.60 7.88 8.52
C ILE A 219 5.26 6.85 7.62
N ASP A 220 5.19 5.59 8.02
CA ASP A 220 5.62 4.47 7.21
C ASP A 220 4.40 3.85 6.52
N LEU A 221 4.42 3.86 5.20
CA LEU A 221 3.46 3.16 4.36
C LEU A 221 4.03 1.79 4.00
N PHE A 222 3.26 0.76 4.26
CA PHE A 222 3.56 -0.61 3.86
C PHE A 222 2.61 -1.06 2.77
N LEU A 223 3.12 -1.90 1.87
CA LEU A 223 2.37 -2.55 0.81
C LEU A 223 2.68 -4.05 0.82
N ASN A 224 1.65 -4.89 0.97
CA ASN A 224 1.79 -6.35 1.06
C ASN A 224 2.83 -6.78 2.13
N CYS A 225 2.76 -6.17 3.32
CA CYS A 225 3.65 -6.39 4.46
C CYS A 225 5.12 -5.95 4.25
N LYS A 226 5.44 -5.30 3.14
CA LYS A 226 6.76 -4.74 2.90
C LYS A 226 6.74 -3.22 3.03
N MET A 227 7.84 -2.66 3.54
CA MET A 227 8.03 -1.22 3.59
C MET A 227 7.92 -0.65 2.17
N PHE A 228 6.97 0.25 1.96
CA PHE A 228 6.76 0.88 0.66
C PHE A 228 7.42 2.26 0.58
N LYS A 229 7.11 3.13 1.55
CA LYS A 229 7.66 4.50 1.60
C LYS A 229 7.56 5.07 3.00
N ARG A 230 8.54 5.91 3.38
CA ARG A 230 8.52 6.75 4.59
C ARG A 230 8.27 8.19 4.20
N TYR A 231 7.37 8.83 4.94
CA TYR A 231 7.06 10.26 4.84
C TYR A 231 7.51 10.93 6.14
N LEU A 232 8.34 11.95 6.05
CA LEU A 232 8.82 12.70 7.20
C LEU A 232 7.95 13.93 7.44
N MET A 233 7.60 14.17 8.68
CA MET A 233 6.88 15.37 9.10
C MET A 233 7.85 16.50 9.37
N PRO A 234 7.79 17.63 8.66
CA PRO A 234 8.68 18.76 8.89
C PRO A 234 8.32 19.51 10.19
N GLY A 235 9.25 20.33 10.67
CA GLY A 235 9.04 21.29 11.75
C GLY A 235 9.17 20.72 13.17
N GLU A 236 9.00 21.57 14.17
CA GLU A 236 8.99 21.20 15.59
C GLU A 236 7.68 20.49 15.94
N ALA A 237 7.68 19.77 17.07
CA ALA A 237 6.58 18.95 17.49
C ALA A 237 5.35 19.78 17.91
N GLU A 238 4.55 20.25 16.96
CA GLU A 238 3.15 20.50 17.29
C GLU A 238 2.53 19.18 17.73
N THR A 239 1.73 19.25 18.78
CA THR A 239 1.23 18.06 19.46
C THR A 239 0.29 17.28 18.54
N ILE A 240 0.76 16.16 18.00
CA ILE A 240 -0.12 15.22 17.30
C ILE A 240 -1.16 14.74 18.33
N LYS A 241 -2.43 14.95 18.02
CA LYS A 241 -3.56 14.68 18.94
C LYS A 241 -4.07 13.24 18.85
N LEU A 242 -3.25 12.32 18.37
CA LEU A 242 -3.57 10.90 18.33
C LEU A 242 -2.82 10.17 19.43
N ALA A 243 -3.56 9.39 20.22
CA ALA A 243 -2.95 8.47 21.17
C ALA A 243 -2.35 7.25 20.42
N PRO A 244 -1.34 6.57 20.99
CA PRO A 244 -0.90 5.27 20.48
C PRO A 244 -2.07 4.27 20.44
N GLY A 245 -2.16 3.49 19.35
CA GLY A 245 -3.23 2.52 19.17
C GLY A 245 -3.51 2.18 17.70
N ASP A 246 -4.52 1.34 17.49
CA ASP A 246 -4.97 0.89 16.19
C ASP A 246 -6.19 1.69 15.73
N TYR A 247 -6.10 2.18 14.52
CA TYR A 247 -7.12 2.97 13.85
C TYR A 247 -7.42 2.40 12.46
N ARG A 248 -8.36 3.05 11.78
CA ARG A 248 -8.65 2.82 10.36
C ARG A 248 -8.63 4.14 9.62
N THR A 249 -8.15 4.14 8.40
CA THR A 249 -8.17 5.34 7.57
C THR A 249 -9.62 5.72 7.24
N PRO A 250 -9.98 7.00 7.42
CA PRO A 250 -11.30 7.50 7.04
C PRO A 250 -11.44 7.62 5.51
N ALA A 251 -12.61 8.00 5.06
CA ALA A 251 -12.86 8.30 3.65
C ALA A 251 -12.01 9.48 3.15
N ASN A 252 -11.78 10.48 4.02
CA ASN A 252 -10.96 11.66 3.72
C ASN A 252 -9.74 11.69 4.65
N ILE A 253 -8.61 11.17 4.16
CA ILE A 253 -7.37 11.11 4.93
C ILE A 253 -6.73 12.51 5.11
N VAL A 254 -6.96 13.43 4.19
CA VAL A 254 -6.46 14.81 4.26
C VAL A 254 -7.08 15.54 5.46
N GLU A 255 -8.41 15.43 5.60
CA GLU A 255 -9.15 15.99 6.73
C GLU A 255 -8.73 15.34 8.05
N PHE A 256 -8.50 14.04 8.04
CA PHE A 256 -8.00 13.29 9.20
C PHE A 256 -6.64 13.83 9.65
N PHE A 257 -5.68 14.01 8.75
CA PHE A 257 -4.37 14.55 9.09
C PHE A 257 -4.48 15.96 9.67
N ARG A 258 -5.31 16.82 9.05
CA ARG A 258 -5.55 18.18 9.55
C ARG A 258 -6.15 18.18 10.95
N ARG A 259 -7.17 17.34 11.21
CA ARG A 259 -7.85 17.25 12.52
C ARG A 259 -6.91 16.85 13.64
N TYR A 260 -5.99 15.94 13.38
CA TYR A 260 -5.09 15.41 14.38
C TYR A 260 -3.70 16.06 14.40
N GLY A 261 -3.52 17.14 13.67
CA GLY A 261 -2.25 17.90 13.67
C GLY A 261 -1.09 17.15 12.98
N ILE A 262 -1.39 16.21 12.08
CA ILE A 262 -0.39 15.52 11.28
C ILE A 262 -0.02 16.42 10.10
N GLN A 263 1.16 17.03 10.17
CA GLN A 263 1.65 17.94 9.15
C GLN A 263 2.63 17.22 8.23
N LEU A 264 2.29 17.16 6.96
CA LEU A 264 3.12 16.64 5.88
C LEU A 264 3.20 17.69 4.75
N PRO A 265 4.26 17.69 3.95
CA PRO A 265 4.28 18.44 2.69
C PRO A 265 3.05 18.09 1.85
N LYS A 266 2.45 19.09 1.20
CA LYS A 266 1.23 18.89 0.37
C LYS A 266 1.39 17.73 -0.61
N ARG A 267 2.53 17.65 -1.29
CA ARG A 267 2.86 16.57 -2.22
C ARG A 267 2.71 15.18 -1.57
N ASP A 268 3.18 15.02 -0.34
CA ASP A 268 3.16 13.74 0.37
C ASP A 268 1.73 13.39 0.84
N VAL A 269 0.96 14.40 1.26
CA VAL A 269 -0.48 14.23 1.58
C VAL A 269 -1.25 13.81 0.34
N ASP A 270 -1.04 14.47 -0.79
CA ASP A 270 -1.70 14.15 -2.06
C ASP A 270 -1.33 12.74 -2.53
N GLU A 271 -0.07 12.32 -2.34
CA GLU A 271 0.39 10.98 -2.68
C GLU A 271 -0.25 9.91 -1.79
N ILE A 272 -0.31 10.12 -0.47
CA ILE A 272 -0.98 9.19 0.44
C ILE A 272 -2.48 9.09 0.10
N ASN A 273 -3.15 10.22 -0.14
CA ASN A 273 -4.55 10.26 -0.52
C ASN A 273 -4.82 9.53 -1.85
N MET A 274 -3.88 9.61 -2.78
CA MET A 274 -3.95 8.88 -4.05
C MET A 274 -3.80 7.38 -3.84
N LEU A 275 -2.88 6.93 -2.98
CA LEU A 275 -2.54 5.51 -2.81
C LEU A 275 -3.50 4.77 -1.89
N VAL A 276 -3.87 5.37 -0.77
CA VAL A 276 -4.47 4.69 0.38
C VAL A 276 -5.99 4.77 0.33
N PRO A 277 -6.69 3.64 0.11
CA PRO A 277 -8.14 3.61 0.19
C PRO A 277 -8.64 3.79 1.64
N ARG A 278 -9.94 3.97 1.79
CA ARG A 278 -10.59 3.97 3.12
C ARG A 278 -10.48 2.61 3.80
N ASN A 279 -10.59 2.58 5.12
CA ASN A 279 -10.57 1.37 5.96
C ASN A 279 -9.24 0.60 5.98
N VAL A 280 -8.15 1.23 5.56
CA VAL A 280 -6.82 0.65 5.70
C VAL A 280 -6.40 0.66 7.18
N PRO A 281 -5.76 -0.40 7.69
CA PRO A 281 -5.20 -0.40 9.04
C PRO A 281 -4.18 0.72 9.21
N PHE A 282 -4.33 1.47 10.31
CA PHE A 282 -3.50 2.62 10.65
C PHE A 282 -3.11 2.50 12.12
N ASN A 283 -1.86 2.20 12.39
CA ASN A 283 -1.31 2.08 13.74
C ASN A 283 -0.57 3.37 14.14
N VAL A 284 -0.75 3.79 15.37
CA VAL A 284 -0.01 4.91 15.98
C VAL A 284 0.94 4.33 17.02
N SER A 285 2.24 4.45 16.76
CA SER A 285 3.32 3.97 17.63
C SER A 285 3.90 5.11 18.45
N ALA A 286 4.12 4.86 19.75
CA ALA A 286 4.82 5.79 20.63
C ALA A 286 6.34 5.84 20.37
N THR A 287 6.86 4.85 19.61
CA THR A 287 8.30 4.74 19.28
C THR A 287 8.69 5.59 18.09
#